data_b8255c4f2a1416833050133259b8b5d3
#
_entry.id   b8255c4f2a1416833050133259b8b5d3
#
_cell.length_a   1.000
_cell.length_b   1.000
_cell.length_c   1.000
_cell.angle_alpha   90.00
_cell.angle_beta   90.00
_cell.angle_gamma   90.00
#
_symmetry.space_group_name_H-M   'P 1'
#
loop_
_entity.id
_entity.type
_entity.pdbx_description
1 polymer ?
#
loop_
_entity_poly.entity_id
_entity_poly.type
_entity_poly.pdbx_seq_one_letter_code
_entity_poly.pdbx_strand_id
1 'polypeptide(L)'
;MGSVIANPLKASASTPSRIVQWLQSASAEVWVKFLLSLLGLGLAFGAALFSTVSRDAGNVWATVILASTSLVLATLVGLVTVPYLARRVAVERLRESFDYNVTRGGIVYVLVTLVIAIAALNTGNNLLYIVVAAMMAAILVSGYVSALVLRYLELDIRLPEHVFAGRPVMGRIVLNNPRRWLPSFSVRVVSTRKKRKKPAKKWLWEATTFTFPFNRPAEEQWLRLPDRRLRRVTVLPPPPGIFQGMAYFPFLPPKAEVSADLELRFDRRGCYREDSFGVATRFPFAFFTKTRHVALKKEVLVYPRVEPTDEVFQILPLVRGEWESFVRGRGSDLYRIREYMPEDSARHVDWKATAKSGSLKVREFAREDERKLCIIFDNPEAGILNDDAYERAVDLTASLAWHFSTQETEASFLVPGRPRTRDLHEFLAELAVIKPATSGSAAAATEDVLRTDAVNNSDDYKIVVTARRRGTIPVALWNSSYFVFAGEKEAIASAAR
;
A
#
# COMPACT_ATOMS: atom_id res chain seq x y z
N MET A 1 -4.07 13.70 53.62
CA MET A 1 -3.93 15.07 53.09
C MET A 1 -3.82 14.95 51.56
N GLY A 2 -4.96 15.11 50.94
CA GLY A 2 -5.09 15.06 49.49
C GLY A 2 -4.99 16.44 48.88
N SER A 3 -4.38 16.53 47.73
CA SER A 3 -4.52 17.69 46.85
C SER A 3 -5.20 17.26 45.56
N VAL A 4 -6.46 17.64 45.45
CA VAL A 4 -7.30 17.58 44.26
C VAL A 4 -6.81 18.68 43.31
N ILE A 5 -6.26 18.29 42.15
CA ILE A 5 -5.96 19.22 41.07
C ILE A 5 -7.20 19.28 40.18
N ALA A 6 -7.83 20.44 40.20
CA ALA A 6 -8.98 20.80 39.39
C ALA A 6 -8.63 20.87 37.91
N ASN A 7 -9.46 20.21 37.08
CA ASN A 7 -9.41 20.22 35.64
C ASN A 7 -9.98 21.56 35.12
N PRO A 8 -9.27 22.36 34.28
CA PRO A 8 -9.86 23.59 33.74
C PRO A 8 -10.87 23.24 32.65
N LEU A 9 -12.02 23.81 32.80
CA LEU A 9 -13.16 23.86 31.88
C LEU A 9 -12.72 24.04 30.43
N LYS A 10 -13.02 23.03 29.60
CA LYS A 10 -13.02 23.17 28.15
C LYS A 10 -14.13 24.14 27.78
N ALA A 11 -13.75 25.37 27.48
CA ALA A 11 -14.62 26.31 26.79
C ALA A 11 -15.04 25.71 25.47
N SER A 12 -16.33 25.51 25.27
CA SER A 12 -16.93 25.08 24.00
C SER A 12 -16.68 26.19 22.96
N ALA A 13 -15.63 26.02 22.16
CA ALA A 13 -15.46 26.82 20.96
C ALA A 13 -16.63 26.47 20.04
N SER A 14 -17.58 27.38 19.90
CA SER A 14 -18.65 27.32 18.91
C SER A 14 -18.03 27.13 17.53
N THR A 15 -18.28 25.98 16.90
CA THR A 15 -17.84 25.66 15.55
C THR A 15 -18.40 26.74 14.63
N PRO A 16 -17.58 27.56 13.96
CA PRO A 16 -18.09 28.61 13.10
C PRO A 16 -18.92 27.95 11.98
N SER A 17 -20.05 28.51 11.65
CA SER A 17 -20.96 28.00 10.67
C SER A 17 -20.21 27.74 9.34
N ARG A 18 -20.53 26.67 8.64
CA ARG A 18 -19.87 26.27 7.37
C ARG A 18 -19.80 27.39 6.34
N ILE A 19 -20.71 28.35 6.43
CA ILE A 19 -20.74 29.58 5.60
C ILE A 19 -19.58 30.50 5.95
N VAL A 20 -19.27 30.68 7.23
CA VAL A 20 -18.16 31.56 7.68
C VAL A 20 -16.80 30.95 7.32
N GLN A 21 -16.62 29.64 7.45
CA GLN A 21 -15.42 28.96 6.99
C GLN A 21 -15.26 29.02 5.46
N TRP A 22 -16.35 28.98 4.71
CA TRP A 22 -16.36 29.15 3.26
C TRP A 22 -15.97 30.57 2.84
N LEU A 23 -16.48 31.59 3.53
CA LEU A 23 -16.14 32.99 3.31
C LEU A 23 -14.66 33.31 3.62
N GLN A 24 -14.10 32.70 4.66
CA GLN A 24 -12.70 32.89 5.07
C GLN A 24 -11.70 32.13 4.16
N SER A 25 -12.12 31.09 3.45
CA SER A 25 -11.26 30.29 2.59
C SER A 25 -11.13 30.83 1.16
N ALA A 26 -11.96 31.79 0.76
CA ALA A 26 -11.88 32.41 -0.55
C ALA A 26 -10.83 33.53 -0.53
N SER A 27 -9.78 33.39 -1.36
CA SER A 27 -8.75 34.43 -1.49
C SER A 27 -9.39 35.78 -1.90
N ALA A 28 -8.91 36.89 -1.36
CA ALA A 28 -9.40 38.23 -1.69
C ALA A 28 -9.49 38.48 -3.21
N GLU A 29 -8.62 37.87 -3.99
CA GLU A 29 -8.60 37.96 -5.46
C GLU A 29 -9.88 37.40 -6.11
N VAL A 30 -10.46 36.33 -5.55
CA VAL A 30 -11.71 35.72 -6.07
C VAL A 30 -12.90 36.65 -5.80
N TRP A 31 -12.94 37.27 -4.62
CA TRP A 31 -13.98 38.24 -4.24
C TRP A 31 -13.91 39.49 -5.07
N VAL A 32 -12.72 40.01 -5.34
CA VAL A 32 -12.54 41.20 -6.21
C VAL A 32 -13.01 40.91 -7.61
N LYS A 33 -12.64 39.78 -8.18
CA LYS A 33 -13.08 39.38 -9.54
C LYS A 33 -14.58 39.12 -9.63
N PHE A 34 -15.16 38.53 -8.58
CA PHE A 34 -16.62 38.34 -8.49
C PHE A 34 -17.38 39.65 -8.46
N LEU A 35 -16.92 40.58 -7.60
CA LEU A 35 -17.52 41.93 -7.50
C LEU A 35 -17.36 42.71 -8.84
N LEU A 36 -16.20 42.60 -9.47
CA LEU A 36 -15.95 43.26 -10.76
C LEU A 36 -16.83 42.68 -11.85
N SER A 37 -17.10 41.37 -11.82
CA SER A 37 -18.05 40.69 -12.73
C SER A 37 -19.49 41.16 -12.51
N LEU A 38 -19.91 41.28 -11.24
CA LEU A 38 -21.23 41.74 -10.87
C LEU A 38 -21.43 43.19 -11.32
N LEU A 39 -20.42 44.04 -11.13
CA LEU A 39 -20.42 45.43 -11.56
C LEU A 39 -20.47 45.54 -13.10
N GLY A 40 -19.69 44.72 -13.80
CA GLY A 40 -19.73 44.66 -15.25
C GLY A 40 -21.10 44.22 -15.80
N LEU A 41 -21.74 43.23 -15.17
CA LEU A 41 -23.10 42.79 -15.52
C LEU A 41 -24.14 43.88 -15.20
N GLY A 42 -24.00 44.58 -14.09
CA GLY A 42 -24.85 45.71 -13.73
C GLY A 42 -24.74 46.89 -14.72
N LEU A 43 -23.52 47.20 -15.18
CA LEU A 43 -23.27 48.21 -16.19
C LEU A 43 -23.84 47.79 -17.57
N ALA A 44 -23.70 46.52 -17.95
CA ALA A 44 -24.27 45.97 -19.18
C ALA A 44 -25.81 46.08 -19.16
N PHE A 45 -26.41 45.69 -18.02
CA PHE A 45 -27.87 45.85 -17.85
C PHE A 45 -28.33 47.28 -17.86
N GLY A 46 -27.63 48.20 -17.18
CA GLY A 46 -27.90 49.64 -17.24
C GLY A 46 -27.81 50.19 -18.63
N ALA A 47 -26.74 49.84 -19.39
CA ALA A 47 -26.60 50.28 -20.81
C ALA A 47 -27.72 49.72 -21.69
N ALA A 48 -28.19 48.50 -21.43
CA ALA A 48 -29.34 47.94 -22.17
C ALA A 48 -30.63 48.69 -21.88
N LEU A 49 -30.91 49.04 -20.61
CA LEU A 49 -32.09 49.83 -20.23
C LEU A 49 -32.04 51.25 -20.85
N PHE A 50 -30.89 51.92 -20.77
CA PHE A 50 -30.74 53.27 -21.36
C PHE A 50 -30.82 53.21 -22.90
N SER A 51 -30.44 52.12 -23.53
CA SER A 51 -30.62 51.89 -24.97
C SER A 51 -32.11 51.90 -25.35
N THR A 52 -32.97 51.26 -24.53
CA THR A 52 -34.42 51.28 -24.80
C THR A 52 -35.01 52.67 -24.64
N VAL A 53 -34.62 53.42 -23.57
CA VAL A 53 -35.05 54.80 -23.35
C VAL A 53 -34.58 55.72 -24.49
N SER A 54 -33.34 55.60 -24.97
CA SER A 54 -32.80 56.36 -26.07
C SER A 54 -33.52 56.09 -27.39
N ARG A 55 -33.97 54.84 -27.58
CA ARG A 55 -34.77 54.45 -28.73
C ARG A 55 -36.13 55.14 -28.72
N ASP A 56 -36.79 55.16 -27.57
CA ASP A 56 -38.09 55.82 -27.43
C ASP A 56 -37.99 57.36 -27.55
N ALA A 57 -36.83 57.94 -27.23
CA ALA A 57 -36.49 59.32 -27.47
C ALA A 57 -36.09 59.66 -28.94
N GLY A 58 -36.05 58.69 -29.81
CA GLY A 58 -35.71 58.87 -31.24
C GLY A 58 -34.23 59.03 -31.56
N ASN A 59 -33.34 58.89 -30.60
CA ASN A 59 -31.91 59.10 -30.80
C ASN A 59 -31.22 57.78 -31.24
N VAL A 60 -31.16 57.49 -32.51
CA VAL A 60 -30.67 56.26 -33.15
C VAL A 60 -29.19 56.02 -32.81
N TRP A 61 -28.36 57.05 -32.84
CA TRP A 61 -26.93 56.92 -32.56
C TRP A 61 -26.66 56.51 -31.10
N ALA A 62 -27.35 57.14 -30.15
CA ALA A 62 -27.21 56.78 -28.74
C ALA A 62 -27.69 55.35 -28.46
N THR A 63 -28.79 54.90 -29.12
CA THR A 63 -29.29 53.55 -29.03
C THR A 63 -28.29 52.50 -29.50
N VAL A 64 -27.65 52.71 -30.66
CA VAL A 64 -26.66 51.78 -31.24
C VAL A 64 -25.41 51.71 -30.38
N ILE A 65 -24.91 52.83 -29.86
CA ILE A 65 -23.73 52.88 -29.01
C ILE A 65 -24.00 52.16 -27.69
N LEU A 66 -25.13 52.41 -27.04
CA LEU A 66 -25.49 51.82 -25.75
C LEU A 66 -25.77 50.30 -25.89
N ALA A 67 -26.45 49.89 -26.97
CA ALA A 67 -26.70 48.47 -27.25
C ALA A 67 -25.39 47.71 -27.51
N SER A 68 -24.49 48.29 -28.34
CA SER A 68 -23.17 47.67 -28.62
C SER A 68 -22.32 47.59 -27.34
N THR A 69 -22.31 48.63 -26.52
CA THR A 69 -21.57 48.62 -25.24
C THR A 69 -22.11 47.58 -24.27
N SER A 70 -23.43 47.43 -24.18
CA SER A 70 -24.07 46.40 -23.36
C SER A 70 -23.67 45.01 -23.86
N LEU A 71 -23.72 44.77 -25.18
CA LEU A 71 -23.34 43.47 -25.76
C LEU A 71 -21.87 43.12 -25.52
N VAL A 72 -20.97 44.09 -25.71
CA VAL A 72 -19.53 43.90 -25.49
C VAL A 72 -19.24 43.59 -24.00
N LEU A 73 -19.84 44.36 -23.06
CA LEU A 73 -19.69 44.13 -21.64
C LEU A 73 -20.23 42.74 -21.21
N ALA A 74 -21.42 42.39 -21.67
CA ALA A 74 -22.01 41.07 -21.38
C ALA A 74 -21.15 39.92 -21.94
N THR A 75 -20.64 40.08 -23.17
CA THR A 75 -19.76 39.09 -23.80
C THR A 75 -18.43 38.97 -23.03
N LEU A 76 -17.82 40.10 -22.62
CA LEU A 76 -16.58 40.11 -21.89
C LEU A 76 -16.74 39.43 -20.52
N VAL A 77 -17.81 39.72 -19.80
CA VAL A 77 -18.13 39.05 -18.53
C VAL A 77 -18.40 37.55 -18.75
N GLY A 78 -19.18 37.18 -19.77
CA GLY A 78 -19.49 35.79 -20.09
C GLY A 78 -18.27 34.99 -20.50
N LEU A 79 -17.39 35.55 -21.33
CA LEU A 79 -16.27 34.83 -21.91
C LEU A 79 -15.02 34.77 -21.02
N VAL A 80 -14.80 35.80 -20.19
CA VAL A 80 -13.59 35.90 -19.35
C VAL A 80 -13.88 35.51 -17.91
N THR A 81 -14.92 36.05 -17.30
CA THR A 81 -15.14 35.92 -15.86
C THR A 81 -15.89 34.65 -15.49
N VAL A 82 -16.89 34.25 -16.27
CA VAL A 82 -17.66 33.02 -15.98
C VAL A 82 -16.78 31.76 -16.09
N PRO A 83 -15.96 31.54 -17.15
CA PRO A 83 -15.07 30.39 -17.20
C PRO A 83 -14.00 30.41 -16.11
N TYR A 84 -13.48 31.59 -15.75
CA TYR A 84 -12.48 31.73 -14.72
C TYR A 84 -13.05 31.37 -13.33
N LEU A 85 -14.23 31.86 -12.98
CA LEU A 85 -14.93 31.54 -11.73
C LEU A 85 -15.39 30.08 -11.70
N ALA A 86 -15.96 29.58 -12.81
CA ALA A 86 -16.38 28.19 -12.93
C ALA A 86 -15.21 27.21 -12.79
N ARG A 87 -14.05 27.53 -13.36
CA ARG A 87 -12.85 26.68 -13.24
C ARG A 87 -12.27 26.67 -11.81
N ARG A 88 -12.28 27.80 -11.09
CA ARG A 88 -11.70 27.88 -9.74
C ARG A 88 -12.64 27.47 -8.62
N VAL A 89 -13.91 27.75 -8.69
CA VAL A 89 -14.83 27.57 -7.56
C VAL A 89 -15.60 26.25 -7.63
N ALA A 90 -16.03 25.83 -8.80
CA ALA A 90 -16.86 24.66 -8.96
C ALA A 90 -16.11 23.43 -9.50
N VAL A 91 -15.17 23.64 -10.45
CA VAL A 91 -14.55 22.55 -11.19
C VAL A 91 -13.41 21.91 -10.42
N GLU A 92 -12.61 22.67 -9.65
CA GLU A 92 -11.50 22.09 -8.88
C GLU A 92 -12.01 21.19 -7.76
N ARG A 93 -13.01 21.63 -6.99
CA ARG A 93 -13.59 20.79 -5.92
C ARG A 93 -14.45 19.65 -6.40
N LEU A 94 -15.11 19.79 -7.55
CA LEU A 94 -15.91 18.72 -8.16
C LEU A 94 -15.04 17.75 -8.97
N ARG A 95 -13.98 18.24 -9.63
CA ARG A 95 -13.07 17.42 -10.43
C ARG A 95 -12.12 16.58 -9.58
N GLU A 96 -11.70 17.05 -8.43
CA GLU A 96 -10.89 16.25 -7.48
C GLU A 96 -11.67 15.14 -6.82
N SER A 97 -13.00 15.27 -6.70
CA SER A 97 -13.83 14.28 -6.02
C SER A 97 -14.46 13.24 -6.94
N PHE A 98 -14.55 13.48 -8.25
CA PHE A 98 -15.25 12.59 -9.18
C PHE A 98 -14.57 12.46 -10.52
N ASP A 99 -14.22 11.24 -10.89
CA ASP A 99 -13.80 10.88 -12.25
C ASP A 99 -15.00 10.40 -13.07
N TYR A 100 -15.15 10.94 -14.28
CA TYR A 100 -16.16 10.52 -15.25
C TYR A 100 -15.48 9.78 -16.40
N ASN A 101 -15.89 8.55 -16.61
CA ASN A 101 -15.49 7.75 -17.76
C ASN A 101 -16.73 7.40 -18.60
N VAL A 102 -16.74 7.80 -19.84
CA VAL A 102 -17.81 7.46 -20.77
C VAL A 102 -17.72 5.96 -21.07
N THR A 103 -18.85 5.25 -20.97
CA THR A 103 -18.91 3.84 -21.32
C THR A 103 -19.03 3.65 -22.83
N ARG A 104 -18.76 2.45 -23.34
CA ARG A 104 -18.98 2.14 -24.77
C ARG A 104 -20.45 2.36 -25.17
N GLY A 105 -21.39 1.96 -24.31
CA GLY A 105 -22.82 2.21 -24.52
C GLY A 105 -23.15 3.70 -24.52
N GLY A 106 -22.50 4.50 -23.66
CA GLY A 106 -22.65 5.96 -23.63
C GLY A 106 -22.19 6.62 -24.93
N ILE A 107 -21.06 6.17 -25.50
CA ILE A 107 -20.57 6.69 -26.80
C ILE A 107 -21.58 6.39 -27.89
N VAL A 108 -22.06 5.15 -27.97
CA VAL A 108 -23.07 4.77 -28.99
C VAL A 108 -24.35 5.60 -28.81
N TYR A 109 -24.81 5.78 -27.56
CA TYR A 109 -25.99 6.59 -27.28
C TYR A 109 -25.84 8.05 -27.75
N VAL A 110 -24.68 8.68 -27.48
CA VAL A 110 -24.38 10.03 -27.90
C VAL A 110 -24.32 10.11 -29.44
N LEU A 111 -23.73 9.13 -30.14
CA LEU A 111 -23.68 9.07 -31.57
C LEU A 111 -25.09 8.94 -32.17
N VAL A 112 -25.94 8.08 -31.65
CA VAL A 112 -27.33 7.94 -32.08
C VAL A 112 -28.09 9.25 -31.86
N THR A 113 -27.93 9.88 -30.71
CA THR A 113 -28.54 11.19 -30.41
C THR A 113 -28.10 12.22 -31.43
N LEU A 114 -26.83 12.27 -31.81
CA LEU A 114 -26.30 13.20 -32.81
C LEU A 114 -26.90 12.94 -34.19
N VAL A 115 -27.00 11.70 -34.63
CA VAL A 115 -27.59 11.32 -35.93
C VAL A 115 -29.07 11.75 -36.00
N ILE A 116 -29.84 11.47 -34.93
CA ILE A 116 -31.25 11.89 -34.87
C ILE A 116 -31.37 13.41 -34.83
N ALA A 117 -30.45 14.13 -34.14
CA ALA A 117 -30.43 15.58 -34.10
C ALA A 117 -30.17 16.17 -35.48
N ILE A 118 -29.23 15.62 -36.26
CA ILE A 118 -28.97 16.03 -37.65
C ILE A 118 -30.20 15.77 -38.54
N ALA A 119 -30.84 14.61 -38.39
CA ALA A 119 -32.06 14.30 -39.09
C ALA A 119 -33.20 15.28 -38.74
N ALA A 120 -33.35 15.63 -37.46
CA ALA A 120 -34.34 16.61 -37.01
C ALA A 120 -34.10 17.99 -37.62
N LEU A 121 -32.85 18.44 -37.68
CA LEU A 121 -32.49 19.72 -38.34
C LEU A 121 -32.76 19.71 -39.84
N ASN A 122 -32.51 18.58 -40.50
CA ASN A 122 -32.70 18.45 -41.95
C ASN A 122 -34.19 18.35 -42.36
N THR A 123 -34.98 17.66 -41.54
CA THR A 123 -36.42 17.42 -41.83
C THR A 123 -37.36 18.47 -41.26
N GLY A 124 -36.91 19.30 -40.32
CA GLY A 124 -37.74 20.26 -39.60
C GLY A 124 -38.89 19.65 -38.79
N ASN A 125 -38.83 18.33 -38.51
CA ASN A 125 -39.90 17.62 -37.84
C ASN A 125 -39.89 17.83 -36.32
N ASN A 126 -40.94 18.44 -35.78
CA ASN A 126 -41.06 18.75 -34.35
C ASN A 126 -40.99 17.50 -33.46
N LEU A 127 -41.45 16.34 -33.93
CA LEU A 127 -41.38 15.10 -33.15
C LEU A 127 -39.94 14.67 -32.93
N LEU A 128 -39.08 14.80 -33.92
CA LEU A 128 -37.65 14.46 -33.79
C LEU A 128 -36.94 15.40 -32.80
N TYR A 129 -37.30 16.69 -32.74
CA TYR A 129 -36.74 17.59 -31.73
C TYR A 129 -37.13 17.18 -30.31
N ILE A 130 -38.38 16.71 -30.07
CA ILE A 130 -38.81 16.21 -28.78
C ILE A 130 -38.00 14.97 -28.40
N VAL A 131 -37.79 14.04 -29.33
CA VAL A 131 -36.98 12.83 -29.09
C VAL A 131 -35.54 13.20 -28.72
N VAL A 132 -34.90 14.10 -29.46
CA VAL A 132 -33.55 14.60 -29.18
C VAL A 132 -33.50 15.25 -27.81
N ALA A 133 -34.46 16.10 -27.48
CA ALA A 133 -34.54 16.76 -26.18
C ALA A 133 -34.67 15.72 -25.02
N ALA A 134 -35.49 14.69 -25.19
CA ALA A 134 -35.63 13.60 -24.22
C ALA A 134 -34.32 12.81 -24.07
N MET A 135 -33.63 12.52 -25.18
CA MET A 135 -32.33 11.82 -25.13
C MET A 135 -31.26 12.67 -24.46
N MET A 136 -31.21 13.97 -24.73
CA MET A 136 -30.28 14.90 -24.04
C MET A 136 -30.62 15.00 -22.54
N ALA A 137 -31.90 15.09 -22.19
CA ALA A 137 -32.35 15.10 -20.79
C ALA A 137 -31.92 13.83 -20.05
N ALA A 138 -31.99 12.66 -20.69
CA ALA A 138 -31.52 11.38 -20.09
C ALA A 138 -30.02 11.42 -19.79
N ILE A 139 -29.18 12.01 -20.64
CA ILE A 139 -27.75 12.19 -20.39
C ILE A 139 -27.51 13.08 -19.15
N LEU A 140 -28.20 14.23 -19.07
CA LEU A 140 -28.07 15.15 -17.94
C LEU A 140 -28.55 14.52 -16.63
N VAL A 141 -29.72 13.87 -16.66
CA VAL A 141 -30.27 13.13 -15.51
C VAL A 141 -29.31 12.04 -15.06
N SER A 142 -28.74 11.26 -16.00
CA SER A 142 -27.75 10.23 -15.69
C SER A 142 -26.55 10.77 -14.94
N GLY A 143 -26.00 11.90 -15.42
CA GLY A 143 -24.86 12.56 -14.76
C GLY A 143 -25.18 13.04 -13.35
N TYR A 144 -26.35 13.67 -13.16
CA TYR A 144 -26.80 14.18 -11.86
C TYR A 144 -27.10 13.06 -10.87
N VAL A 145 -27.90 12.07 -11.28
CA VAL A 145 -28.31 10.94 -10.43
C VAL A 145 -27.11 10.10 -10.00
N SER A 146 -26.16 9.84 -10.92
CA SER A 146 -24.91 9.15 -10.58
C SER A 146 -24.13 9.88 -9.48
N ALA A 147 -24.11 11.21 -9.51
CA ALA A 147 -23.46 12.02 -8.48
C ALA A 147 -24.19 11.88 -7.13
N LEU A 148 -25.50 11.94 -7.18
CA LEU A 148 -26.34 11.87 -5.99
C LEU A 148 -26.23 10.50 -5.31
N VAL A 149 -26.18 9.41 -6.07
CA VAL A 149 -26.05 8.03 -5.57
C VAL A 149 -24.74 7.82 -4.81
N LEU A 150 -23.63 8.41 -5.27
CA LEU A 150 -22.31 8.25 -4.63
C LEU A 150 -22.05 9.25 -3.49
N ARG A 151 -22.86 10.28 -3.37
CA ARG A 151 -22.64 11.34 -2.38
C ARG A 151 -22.85 10.80 -0.96
N TYR A 152 -21.95 11.14 -0.04
CA TYR A 152 -22.00 10.78 1.38
C TYR A 152 -21.87 9.29 1.72
N LEU A 153 -21.60 8.38 0.77
CA LEU A 153 -21.30 7.00 1.11
C LEU A 153 -19.99 6.92 1.91
N GLU A 154 -20.00 6.12 2.97
CA GLU A 154 -18.83 5.85 3.79
C GLU A 154 -18.32 4.45 3.47
N LEU A 155 -17.02 4.30 3.37
CA LEU A 155 -16.34 3.05 3.06
C LEU A 155 -15.42 2.69 4.22
N ASP A 156 -15.53 1.48 4.72
CA ASP A 156 -14.54 0.86 5.60
C ASP A 156 -14.08 -0.48 5.00
N ILE A 157 -12.82 -0.85 5.29
CA ILE A 157 -12.23 -2.11 4.84
C ILE A 157 -11.63 -2.77 6.05
N ARG A 158 -12.11 -3.99 6.35
CA ARG A 158 -11.63 -4.81 7.46
C ARG A 158 -10.81 -5.96 6.90
N LEU A 159 -9.58 -6.05 7.33
CA LEU A 159 -8.62 -7.08 6.96
C LEU A 159 -8.19 -7.82 8.22
N PRO A 160 -7.86 -9.10 8.15
CA PRO A 160 -7.29 -9.80 9.29
C PRO A 160 -5.93 -9.24 9.65
N GLU A 161 -5.53 -9.39 10.90
CA GLU A 161 -4.27 -8.86 11.43
C GLU A 161 -3.06 -9.55 10.82
N HIS A 162 -3.17 -10.86 10.57
CA HIS A 162 -2.08 -11.69 10.05
C HIS A 162 -2.35 -12.12 8.62
N VAL A 163 -1.58 -11.57 7.69
CA VAL A 163 -1.69 -11.82 6.25
C VAL A 163 -0.38 -12.41 5.75
N PHE A 164 -0.44 -13.56 5.08
CA PHE A 164 0.72 -14.26 4.53
C PHE A 164 0.76 -14.17 3.02
N ALA A 165 1.95 -14.03 2.45
CA ALA A 165 2.14 -14.04 1.00
C ALA A 165 1.77 -15.41 0.41
N GLY A 166 1.15 -15.39 -0.77
CA GLY A 166 0.73 -16.61 -1.48
C GLY A 166 -0.63 -17.17 -1.04
N ARG A 167 -1.08 -16.91 0.18
CA ARG A 167 -2.37 -17.39 0.69
C ARG A 167 -3.52 -16.43 0.35
N PRO A 168 -4.68 -16.96 -0.03
CA PRO A 168 -5.89 -16.15 -0.16
C PRO A 168 -6.35 -15.68 1.21
N VAL A 169 -6.72 -14.41 1.30
CA VAL A 169 -7.18 -13.76 2.52
C VAL A 169 -8.53 -13.14 2.28
N MET A 170 -9.49 -13.40 3.17
CA MET A 170 -10.82 -12.80 3.08
C MET A 170 -10.81 -11.39 3.71
N GLY A 171 -10.93 -10.38 2.87
CA GLY A 171 -11.15 -9.00 3.29
C GLY A 171 -12.65 -8.68 3.26
N ARG A 172 -13.15 -7.95 4.24
CA ARG A 172 -14.53 -7.49 4.30
C ARG A 172 -14.60 -6.01 3.96
N ILE A 173 -15.33 -5.69 2.92
CA ILE A 173 -15.62 -4.31 2.51
C ILE A 173 -16.98 -3.96 3.03
N VAL A 174 -17.05 -2.85 3.74
CA VAL A 174 -18.25 -2.34 4.38
C VAL A 174 -18.60 -1.00 3.77
N LEU A 175 -19.81 -0.88 3.23
CA LEU A 175 -20.37 0.36 2.73
C LEU A 175 -21.55 0.79 3.61
N ASN A 176 -21.45 2.00 4.17
CA ASN A 176 -22.49 2.63 4.95
C ASN A 176 -23.18 3.75 4.15
N ASN A 177 -24.50 3.76 4.13
CA ASN A 177 -25.31 4.83 3.58
C ASN A 177 -25.97 5.66 4.69
N PRO A 178 -25.37 6.75 5.16
CA PRO A 178 -25.90 7.55 6.25
C PRO A 178 -27.14 8.35 5.87
N ARG A 179 -27.56 8.34 4.61
CA ARG A 179 -28.69 9.10 4.12
C ARG A 179 -30.01 8.54 4.64
N ARG A 180 -30.94 9.46 4.89
CA ARG A 180 -32.24 9.13 5.52
C ARG A 180 -33.26 8.55 4.56
N TRP A 181 -33.25 9.00 3.30
CA TRP A 181 -34.31 8.71 2.32
C TRP A 181 -33.82 8.15 1.00
N LEU A 182 -32.54 8.36 0.66
CA LEU A 182 -32.03 8.01 -0.66
C LEU A 182 -31.24 6.70 -0.61
N PRO A 183 -31.72 5.66 -1.29
CA PRO A 183 -30.95 4.45 -1.50
C PRO A 183 -29.84 4.68 -2.54
N SER A 184 -28.88 3.79 -2.59
CA SER A 184 -27.86 3.74 -3.63
C SER A 184 -27.95 2.45 -4.42
N PHE A 185 -27.75 2.55 -5.73
CA PHE A 185 -27.88 1.44 -6.66
C PHE A 185 -26.57 1.21 -7.42
N SER A 186 -26.26 -0.07 -7.69
CA SER A 186 -25.16 -0.49 -8.56
C SER A 186 -23.82 0.16 -8.18
N VAL A 187 -23.48 0.12 -6.89
CA VAL A 187 -22.24 0.68 -6.36
C VAL A 187 -21.14 -0.36 -6.45
N ARG A 188 -19.94 0.06 -6.89
CA ARG A 188 -18.75 -0.76 -6.99
C ARG A 188 -17.62 -0.10 -6.25
N VAL A 189 -16.90 -0.88 -5.46
CA VAL A 189 -15.64 -0.44 -4.86
C VAL A 189 -14.51 -0.92 -5.75
N VAL A 190 -13.65 -0.01 -6.15
CA VAL A 190 -12.52 -0.25 -7.06
C VAL A 190 -11.24 0.37 -6.52
N SER A 191 -10.10 -0.21 -6.84
CA SER A 191 -8.83 0.44 -6.54
C SER A 191 -8.67 1.70 -7.39
N THR A 192 -8.22 2.78 -6.76
CA THR A 192 -7.90 4.03 -7.45
C THR A 192 -6.52 3.99 -8.09
N ARG A 193 -5.68 3.05 -7.70
CA ARG A 193 -4.35 2.88 -8.28
C ARG A 193 -4.45 2.33 -9.70
N LYS A 194 -3.85 3.04 -10.64
CA LYS A 194 -3.66 2.54 -12.00
C LYS A 194 -2.85 1.25 -11.94
N LYS A 195 -3.27 0.22 -12.71
CA LYS A 195 -2.54 -1.05 -12.84
C LYS A 195 -1.04 -0.79 -12.98
N ARG A 196 -0.25 -1.56 -12.26
CA ARG A 196 1.22 -1.50 -12.24
C ARG A 196 1.76 -1.40 -13.67
N LYS A 197 2.22 -0.22 -14.07
CA LYS A 197 2.92 -0.06 -15.34
C LYS A 197 4.34 -0.57 -15.15
N LYS A 198 4.88 -1.23 -16.18
CA LYS A 198 6.31 -1.59 -16.23
C LYS A 198 7.17 -0.37 -15.89
N PRO A 199 8.38 -0.54 -15.32
CA PRO A 199 9.27 0.58 -15.03
C PRO A 199 9.44 1.42 -16.30
N ALA A 200 9.06 2.68 -16.20
CA ALA A 200 9.10 3.60 -17.33
C ALA A 200 10.38 4.42 -17.24
N LYS A 201 11.16 4.44 -18.32
CA LYS A 201 12.31 5.33 -18.45
C LYS A 201 11.78 6.73 -18.75
N LYS A 202 11.93 7.67 -17.83
CA LYS A 202 11.58 9.08 -18.02
C LYS A 202 12.84 9.94 -18.11
N TRP A 203 12.79 10.94 -18.97
CA TRP A 203 13.81 11.97 -19.00
C TRP A 203 13.48 13.01 -17.92
N LEU A 204 14.39 13.23 -17.01
CA LEU A 204 14.28 14.25 -15.97
C LEU A 204 15.45 15.22 -16.11
N TRP A 205 15.16 16.49 -15.89
CA TRP A 205 16.18 17.52 -15.77
C TRP A 205 16.82 17.40 -14.39
N GLU A 206 18.08 17.01 -14.36
CA GLU A 206 18.88 16.98 -13.13
C GLU A 206 19.74 18.24 -13.08
N ALA A 207 19.69 18.93 -11.95
CA ALA A 207 20.58 20.05 -11.69
C ALA A 207 22.00 19.52 -11.54
N THR A 208 22.88 19.90 -12.43
CA THR A 208 24.31 19.55 -12.40
C THR A 208 25.13 20.82 -12.35
N THR A 209 26.40 20.69 -12.07
CA THR A 209 27.32 21.81 -12.10
C THR A 209 28.30 21.58 -13.26
N PHE A 210 28.33 22.49 -14.18
CA PHE A 210 29.40 22.53 -15.19
C PHE A 210 30.66 23.04 -14.53
N THR A 211 31.73 22.26 -14.61
CA THR A 211 33.02 22.59 -14.01
C THR A 211 34.13 22.59 -15.07
N PHE A 212 35.01 23.54 -15.01
CA PHE A 212 36.17 23.61 -15.89
C PHE A 212 37.45 23.92 -15.07
N PRO A 213 38.58 23.27 -15.36
CA PRO A 213 38.82 22.20 -16.32
C PRO A 213 38.17 20.87 -15.91
N PHE A 214 37.81 20.08 -16.94
CA PHE A 214 37.16 18.79 -16.74
C PHE A 214 38.10 17.76 -16.05
N ASN A 215 37.52 16.89 -15.23
CA ASN A 215 38.22 15.77 -14.58
C ASN A 215 39.38 16.16 -13.65
N ARG A 216 39.37 17.36 -13.09
CA ARG A 216 40.30 17.77 -12.06
C ARG A 216 39.68 17.80 -10.67
N PRO A 217 40.49 17.64 -9.59
CA PRO A 217 39.99 17.78 -8.23
C PRO A 217 39.26 19.10 -8.02
N ALA A 218 38.33 19.13 -7.07
CA ALA A 218 37.47 20.31 -6.84
C ALA A 218 38.27 21.60 -6.55
N GLU A 219 39.50 21.48 -6.04
CA GLU A 219 40.39 22.60 -5.69
C GLU A 219 41.03 23.27 -6.93
N GLU A 220 41.18 22.54 -8.02
CA GLU A 220 41.75 23.03 -9.27
C GLU A 220 40.73 23.54 -10.30
N GLN A 221 39.43 23.44 -9.96
CA GLN A 221 38.33 23.89 -10.80
C GLN A 221 38.05 25.37 -10.54
N TRP A 222 38.39 26.22 -11.48
CA TRP A 222 38.20 27.68 -11.33
C TRP A 222 36.88 28.19 -11.88
N LEU A 223 36.15 27.42 -12.70
CA LEU A 223 34.83 27.81 -13.21
C LEU A 223 33.77 26.79 -12.79
N ARG A 224 32.73 27.23 -12.07
CA ARG A 224 31.58 26.41 -11.68
C ARG A 224 30.32 27.16 -12.05
N LEU A 225 29.60 26.63 -13.02
CA LEU A 225 28.30 27.18 -13.45
C LEU A 225 27.17 26.16 -13.18
N PRO A 226 26.00 26.61 -12.72
CA PRO A 226 24.85 25.72 -12.60
C PRO A 226 24.43 25.29 -14.00
N ASP A 227 24.34 23.99 -14.24
CA ASP A 227 23.92 23.37 -15.48
C ASP A 227 22.73 22.45 -15.23
N ARG A 228 21.97 22.15 -16.27
CA ARG A 228 20.87 21.19 -16.22
C ARG A 228 21.05 20.16 -17.32
N ARG A 229 21.20 18.89 -16.93
CA ARG A 229 21.36 17.80 -17.88
C ARG A 229 20.11 16.90 -17.87
N LEU A 230 19.71 16.49 -19.05
CA LEU A 230 18.68 15.48 -19.25
C LEU A 230 19.25 14.10 -18.91
N ARG A 231 18.77 13.52 -17.82
CA ARG A 231 19.14 12.16 -17.40
C ARG A 231 17.96 11.21 -17.57
N ARG A 232 18.24 10.06 -18.12
CA ARG A 232 17.24 8.98 -18.25
C ARG A 232 17.16 8.22 -16.94
N VAL A 233 16.11 8.48 -16.16
CA VAL A 233 15.87 7.84 -14.86
C VAL A 233 14.80 6.77 -15.02
N THR A 234 15.06 5.59 -14.48
CA THR A 234 14.07 4.52 -14.40
C THR A 234 13.17 4.79 -13.20
N VAL A 235 11.93 5.17 -13.47
CA VAL A 235 10.94 5.37 -12.41
C VAL A 235 10.35 3.99 -12.04
N LEU A 236 10.64 3.55 -10.84
CA LEU A 236 10.05 2.33 -10.29
C LEU A 236 8.53 2.47 -10.23
N PRO A 237 7.78 1.42 -10.58
CA PRO A 237 6.33 1.44 -10.42
C PRO A 237 5.99 1.63 -8.92
N PRO A 238 4.90 2.32 -8.60
CA PRO A 238 4.46 2.47 -7.22
C PRO A 238 4.24 1.08 -6.60
N PRO A 239 4.42 0.93 -5.28
CA PRO A 239 4.18 -0.32 -4.58
C PRO A 239 2.77 -0.85 -4.89
N PRO A 240 2.57 -2.16 -4.91
CA PRO A 240 1.27 -2.76 -5.20
C PRO A 240 0.23 -2.27 -4.19
N GLY A 241 -1.00 -2.02 -4.66
CA GLY A 241 -2.12 -1.65 -3.79
C GLY A 241 -2.66 -2.86 -3.04
N ILE A 242 -3.37 -2.60 -1.96
CA ILE A 242 -4.06 -3.62 -1.15
C ILE A 242 -5.15 -4.30 -1.97
N PHE A 243 -5.86 -3.51 -2.77
CA PHE A 243 -7.06 -3.93 -3.46
C PHE A 243 -6.81 -4.13 -4.96
N GLN A 244 -6.93 -5.37 -5.43
CA GLN A 244 -6.76 -5.72 -6.84
C GLN A 244 -8.06 -6.15 -7.52
N GLY A 245 -9.16 -6.23 -6.78
CA GLY A 245 -10.46 -6.71 -7.22
C GLY A 245 -11.52 -5.61 -7.39
N MET A 246 -12.76 -6.05 -7.40
CA MET A 246 -13.95 -5.21 -7.44
C MET A 246 -15.01 -5.83 -6.55
N ALA A 247 -15.46 -5.09 -5.53
CA ALA A 247 -16.64 -5.47 -4.77
C ALA A 247 -17.89 -4.77 -5.36
N TYR A 248 -18.96 -5.51 -5.53
CA TYR A 248 -20.19 -5.01 -6.12
C TYR A 248 -21.36 -5.08 -5.15
N PHE A 249 -22.03 -3.95 -5.00
CA PHE A 249 -23.20 -3.77 -4.16
C PHE A 249 -24.40 -3.39 -5.05
N PRO A 250 -25.32 -4.31 -5.33
CA PRO A 250 -26.46 -4.03 -6.21
C PRO A 250 -27.39 -2.98 -5.63
N PHE A 251 -27.64 -3.06 -4.32
CA PHE A 251 -28.55 -2.18 -3.60
C PHE A 251 -28.01 -1.87 -2.21
N LEU A 252 -28.07 -0.60 -1.83
CA LEU A 252 -27.68 -0.12 -0.51
C LEU A 252 -28.84 0.72 0.07
N PRO A 253 -29.59 0.18 1.03
CA PRO A 253 -30.72 0.89 1.64
C PRO A 253 -30.31 2.17 2.35
N PRO A 254 -31.24 3.11 2.59
CA PRO A 254 -31.01 4.25 3.45
C PRO A 254 -30.73 3.80 4.90
N LYS A 255 -29.81 4.49 5.59
CA LYS A 255 -29.39 4.19 6.96
C LYS A 255 -28.93 2.75 7.20
N ALA A 256 -28.45 2.08 6.17
CA ALA A 256 -28.00 0.70 6.26
C ALA A 256 -26.52 0.57 5.95
N GLU A 257 -25.92 -0.41 6.60
CA GLU A 257 -24.58 -0.91 6.36
C GLU A 257 -24.68 -2.24 5.61
N VAL A 258 -23.99 -2.37 4.49
CA VAL A 258 -23.92 -3.60 3.71
C VAL A 258 -22.46 -3.99 3.56
N SER A 259 -22.16 -5.26 3.81
CA SER A 259 -20.81 -5.80 3.66
C SER A 259 -20.73 -6.78 2.50
N ALA A 260 -19.58 -6.84 1.87
CA ALA A 260 -19.22 -7.85 0.89
C ALA A 260 -17.83 -8.40 1.23
N ASP A 261 -17.72 -9.72 1.23
CA ASP A 261 -16.44 -10.38 1.42
C ASP A 261 -15.73 -10.46 0.06
N LEU A 262 -14.44 -10.21 0.07
CA LEU A 262 -13.58 -10.24 -1.10
C LEU A 262 -12.33 -11.05 -0.81
N GLU A 263 -12.03 -11.97 -1.70
CA GLU A 263 -10.77 -12.69 -1.67
C GLU A 263 -9.64 -11.80 -2.19
N LEU A 264 -8.64 -11.58 -1.35
CA LEU A 264 -7.44 -10.84 -1.66
C LEU A 264 -6.26 -11.81 -1.70
N ARG A 265 -5.35 -11.61 -2.63
CA ARG A 265 -4.12 -12.40 -2.74
C ARG A 265 -2.93 -11.47 -2.86
N PHE A 266 -1.96 -11.67 -1.98
CA PHE A 266 -0.70 -10.94 -1.98
C PHE A 266 0.41 -11.86 -2.44
N ASP A 267 1.02 -11.58 -3.58
CA ASP A 267 2.04 -12.46 -4.17
C ASP A 267 3.39 -12.36 -3.46
N ARG A 268 3.69 -11.23 -2.83
CA ARG A 268 4.96 -10.96 -2.17
C ARG A 268 4.73 -10.38 -0.79
N ARG A 269 5.67 -10.65 0.11
CA ARG A 269 5.72 -10.02 1.43
C ARG A 269 5.98 -8.52 1.33
N GLY A 270 5.68 -7.80 2.38
CA GLY A 270 5.98 -6.37 2.51
C GLY A 270 4.83 -5.54 3.05
N CYS A 271 5.07 -4.24 3.14
CA CYS A 271 4.07 -3.28 3.57
C CYS A 271 3.29 -2.76 2.36
N TYR A 272 1.99 -3.04 2.32
CA TYR A 272 1.07 -2.57 1.30
C TYR A 272 0.29 -1.39 1.85
N ARG A 273 0.31 -0.27 1.14
CA ARG A 273 -0.39 0.96 1.54
C ARG A 273 -1.34 1.39 0.45
N GLU A 274 -2.52 1.80 0.86
CA GLU A 274 -3.49 2.45 -0.03
C GLU A 274 -4.09 3.67 0.68
N ASP A 275 -4.00 4.84 0.03
CA ASP A 275 -4.41 6.11 0.62
C ASP A 275 -5.84 6.49 0.22
N SER A 276 -6.37 5.86 -0.83
CA SER A 276 -7.70 6.15 -1.35
C SER A 276 -8.29 4.98 -2.12
N PHE A 277 -9.60 4.85 -2.03
CA PHE A 277 -10.38 3.87 -2.76
C PHE A 277 -11.43 4.57 -3.63
N GLY A 278 -11.78 3.95 -4.75
CA GLY A 278 -12.81 4.45 -5.64
C GLY A 278 -14.16 3.80 -5.34
N VAL A 279 -15.19 4.61 -5.14
CA VAL A 279 -16.57 4.14 -5.13
C VAL A 279 -17.22 4.58 -6.42
N ALA A 280 -17.59 3.64 -7.28
CA ALA A 280 -18.06 3.88 -8.63
C ALA A 280 -19.49 3.41 -8.84
N THR A 281 -20.24 4.08 -9.70
CA THR A 281 -21.56 3.63 -10.17
C THR A 281 -21.73 3.87 -11.65
N ARG A 282 -22.62 3.10 -12.27
CA ARG A 282 -23.11 3.28 -13.64
C ARG A 282 -24.61 3.58 -13.70
N PHE A 283 -25.23 3.70 -12.54
CA PHE A 283 -26.67 3.99 -12.44
C PHE A 283 -26.96 5.43 -12.86
N PRO A 284 -28.11 5.76 -13.55
CA PRO A 284 -29.19 4.84 -13.90
C PRO A 284 -29.04 4.16 -15.27
N PHE A 285 -28.52 4.83 -16.31
CA PHE A 285 -28.56 4.36 -17.70
C PHE A 285 -27.22 3.78 -18.19
N ALA A 286 -26.24 3.66 -17.35
CA ALA A 286 -24.90 3.16 -17.66
C ALA A 286 -24.15 3.95 -18.78
N PHE A 287 -24.54 5.19 -19.05
CA PHE A 287 -23.83 6.03 -20.03
C PHE A 287 -22.44 6.44 -19.54
N PHE A 288 -22.32 6.68 -18.23
CA PHE A 288 -21.09 7.07 -17.57
C PHE A 288 -20.76 6.13 -16.41
N THR A 289 -19.48 5.85 -16.24
CA THR A 289 -18.98 5.35 -14.97
C THR A 289 -18.49 6.55 -14.18
N LYS A 290 -19.15 6.86 -13.10
CA LYS A 290 -18.73 7.91 -12.17
C LYS A 290 -18.04 7.28 -11.00
N THR A 291 -16.81 7.74 -10.69
CA THR A 291 -16.02 7.28 -9.56
C THR A 291 -15.80 8.43 -8.59
N ARG A 292 -16.12 8.21 -7.33
CA ARG A 292 -15.79 9.11 -6.22
C ARG A 292 -14.60 8.54 -5.49
N HIS A 293 -13.59 9.36 -5.24
CA HIS A 293 -12.45 9.00 -4.42
C HIS A 293 -12.78 9.19 -2.95
N VAL A 294 -12.64 8.13 -2.18
CA VAL A 294 -12.77 8.14 -0.72
C VAL A 294 -11.38 8.03 -0.13
N ALA A 295 -10.97 9.06 0.60
CA ALA A 295 -9.71 9.06 1.32
C ALA A 295 -9.83 8.09 2.52
N LEU A 296 -9.23 6.92 2.40
CA LEU A 296 -9.17 5.90 3.44
C LEU A 296 -7.76 5.33 3.41
N LYS A 297 -6.97 5.70 4.41
CA LYS A 297 -5.61 5.18 4.57
C LYS A 297 -5.68 3.80 5.23
N LYS A 298 -5.26 2.79 4.51
CA LYS A 298 -5.09 1.43 5.03
C LYS A 298 -3.68 0.95 4.75
N GLU A 299 -3.13 0.28 5.73
CA GLU A 299 -1.82 -0.35 5.66
C GLU A 299 -1.97 -1.81 6.07
N VAL A 300 -1.36 -2.69 5.31
CA VAL A 300 -1.37 -4.13 5.54
C VAL A 300 0.06 -4.62 5.48
N LEU A 301 0.49 -5.26 6.55
CA LEU A 301 1.77 -5.95 6.59
C LEU A 301 1.55 -7.40 6.16
N VAL A 302 2.19 -7.77 5.06
CA VAL A 302 2.11 -9.12 4.49
C VAL A 302 3.37 -9.87 4.88
N TYR A 303 3.21 -10.90 5.69
CA TYR A 303 4.28 -11.79 6.13
C TYR A 303 4.84 -12.64 4.98
N PRO A 304 6.06 -13.15 5.10
CA PRO A 304 6.60 -14.12 4.17
C PRO A 304 5.72 -15.37 4.07
N ARG A 305 5.96 -16.20 3.06
CA ARG A 305 5.30 -17.49 2.93
C ARG A 305 5.78 -18.42 4.05
N VAL A 306 4.83 -19.10 4.68
CA VAL A 306 5.10 -20.09 5.73
C VAL A 306 4.64 -21.50 5.30
N GLU A 307 4.40 -21.70 4.01
CA GLU A 307 4.04 -23.00 3.48
C GLU A 307 5.29 -23.89 3.37
N PRO A 308 5.19 -25.17 3.73
CA PRO A 308 6.27 -26.08 3.57
C PRO A 308 6.57 -26.26 2.07
N THR A 309 7.69 -25.70 1.64
CA THR A 309 8.24 -25.95 0.30
C THR A 309 9.03 -27.24 0.30
N ASP A 310 9.34 -27.80 -0.89
CA ASP A 310 10.17 -28.99 -1.00
C ASP A 310 11.52 -28.84 -0.27
N GLU A 311 12.06 -27.62 -0.24
CA GLU A 311 13.28 -27.29 0.51
C GLU A 311 13.08 -27.45 2.04
N VAL A 312 11.93 -27.01 2.57
CA VAL A 312 11.60 -27.18 3.99
C VAL A 312 11.46 -28.66 4.33
N PHE A 313 10.77 -29.44 3.50
CA PHE A 313 10.62 -30.90 3.71
C PHE A 313 11.95 -31.64 3.68
N GLN A 314 12.93 -31.22 2.89
CA GLN A 314 14.26 -31.83 2.85
C GLN A 314 15.11 -31.43 4.06
N ILE A 315 15.06 -30.18 4.49
CA ILE A 315 15.90 -29.63 5.54
C ILE A 315 15.35 -29.96 6.92
N LEU A 316 14.04 -29.95 7.12
CA LEU A 316 13.38 -30.11 8.40
C LEU A 316 13.77 -31.40 9.14
N PRO A 317 13.80 -32.61 8.51
CA PRO A 317 14.24 -33.82 9.19
C PRO A 317 15.69 -33.78 9.63
N LEU A 318 16.58 -33.14 8.84
CA LEU A 318 17.99 -32.98 9.17
C LEU A 318 18.18 -32.05 10.37
N VAL A 319 17.56 -30.89 10.34
CA VAL A 319 17.59 -29.92 11.44
C VAL A 319 17.03 -30.52 12.72
N ARG A 320 15.90 -31.24 12.61
CA ARG A 320 15.27 -31.91 13.75
C ARG A 320 16.15 -33.00 14.32
N GLY A 321 16.77 -33.82 13.50
CA GLY A 321 17.69 -34.89 13.94
C GLY A 321 18.92 -34.35 14.66
N GLU A 322 19.55 -33.32 14.13
CA GLU A 322 20.69 -32.63 14.76
C GLU A 322 20.29 -32.00 16.08
N TRP A 323 19.15 -31.31 16.13
CA TRP A 323 18.63 -30.70 17.37
C TRP A 323 18.27 -31.75 18.43
N GLU A 324 17.58 -32.82 18.05
CA GLU A 324 17.28 -33.93 18.98
C GLU A 324 18.56 -34.59 19.48
N SER A 325 19.60 -34.72 18.65
CA SER A 325 20.91 -35.24 19.05
C SER A 325 21.60 -34.30 20.04
N PHE A 326 21.53 -33.00 19.80
CA PHE A 326 22.08 -31.98 20.69
C PHE A 326 21.42 -32.01 22.09
N VAL A 327 20.09 -32.14 22.12
CA VAL A 327 19.31 -32.21 23.36
C VAL A 327 19.63 -33.48 24.17
N ARG A 328 19.91 -34.61 23.51
CA ARG A 328 20.23 -35.89 24.19
C ARG A 328 21.60 -35.93 24.90
N GLY A 329 22.51 -35.05 24.51
CA GLY A 329 23.92 -35.30 24.76
C GLY A 329 24.50 -34.98 26.14
N ARG A 330 23.87 -34.21 27.09
CA ARG A 330 24.57 -33.68 28.28
C ARG A 330 23.68 -33.30 29.47
N GLY A 331 22.60 -34.03 29.76
CA GLY A 331 21.76 -33.73 30.93
C GLY A 331 22.19 -34.47 32.20
N SER A 332 21.75 -33.99 33.37
CA SER A 332 21.92 -34.65 34.65
C SER A 332 20.81 -35.67 34.95
N ASP A 333 19.66 -35.54 34.33
CA ASP A 333 18.53 -36.44 34.48
C ASP A 333 18.68 -37.71 33.65
N LEU A 334 18.40 -38.84 34.29
CA LEU A 334 18.47 -40.15 33.68
C LEU A 334 17.35 -40.31 32.64
N TYR A 335 17.73 -40.29 31.35
CA TYR A 335 16.79 -40.51 30.24
C TYR A 335 16.42 -41.99 30.11
N ARG A 336 17.44 -42.86 30.02
CA ARG A 336 17.26 -44.31 29.97
C ARG A 336 18.56 -45.05 30.31
N ILE A 337 18.42 -46.31 30.59
CA ILE A 337 19.55 -47.24 30.74
C ILE A 337 19.58 -48.14 29.50
N ARG A 338 20.67 -48.11 28.71
CA ARG A 338 20.87 -48.95 27.52
C ARG A 338 22.12 -49.79 27.61
N GLU A 339 22.34 -50.65 26.64
CA GLU A 339 23.57 -51.41 26.57
C GLU A 339 24.77 -50.52 26.24
N TYR A 340 25.91 -50.85 26.81
CA TYR A 340 27.17 -50.17 26.58
C TYR A 340 27.64 -50.39 25.16
N MET A 341 28.06 -49.32 24.47
CA MET A 341 28.71 -49.34 23.19
C MET A 341 30.18 -48.90 23.34
N PRO A 342 31.11 -49.36 22.46
CA PRO A 342 32.55 -49.06 22.60
C PRO A 342 32.86 -47.54 22.61
N GLU A 343 31.96 -46.74 22.13
CA GLU A 343 32.07 -45.26 22.04
C GLU A 343 31.63 -44.57 23.34
N ASP A 344 31.01 -45.28 24.27
CA ASP A 344 30.49 -44.73 25.51
C ASP A 344 31.59 -44.49 26.54
N SER A 345 31.47 -43.37 27.27
CA SER A 345 32.38 -43.09 28.38
C SER A 345 32.13 -44.04 29.57
N ALA A 346 33.17 -44.67 30.05
CA ALA A 346 33.14 -45.57 31.23
C ALA A 346 32.59 -44.88 32.50
N ARG A 347 32.59 -43.52 32.54
CA ARG A 347 32.04 -42.74 33.66
C ARG A 347 30.50 -42.84 33.77
N HIS A 348 29.85 -43.20 32.72
CA HIS A 348 28.38 -43.26 32.65
C HIS A 348 27.85 -44.70 32.84
N VAL A 349 28.70 -45.64 33.14
CA VAL A 349 28.28 -47.03 33.38
C VAL A 349 27.44 -47.13 34.67
N ASP A 350 26.25 -47.71 34.51
CA ASP A 350 25.40 -48.04 35.66
C ASP A 350 25.77 -49.42 36.22
N TRP A 351 26.65 -49.41 37.21
CA TRP A 351 27.11 -50.63 37.85
C TRP A 351 25.98 -51.44 38.49
N LYS A 352 24.91 -50.78 38.95
CA LYS A 352 23.75 -51.42 39.55
C LYS A 352 22.90 -52.16 38.55
N ALA A 353 22.65 -51.53 37.41
CA ALA A 353 21.92 -52.12 36.27
C ALA A 353 22.75 -53.24 35.61
N THR A 354 24.07 -53.04 35.49
CA THR A 354 25.03 -54.02 34.96
C THR A 354 25.05 -55.28 35.82
N ALA A 355 25.10 -55.14 37.13
CA ALA A 355 25.09 -56.28 38.07
C ALA A 355 23.79 -57.11 38.06
N LYS A 356 22.65 -56.45 37.73
CA LYS A 356 21.34 -57.12 37.59
C LYS A 356 21.16 -57.83 36.26
N SER A 357 21.67 -57.26 35.17
CA SER A 357 21.45 -57.76 33.80
C SER A 357 22.55 -58.69 33.30
N GLY A 358 23.71 -58.72 33.96
CA GLY A 358 24.89 -59.45 33.48
C GLY A 358 25.55 -58.88 32.21
N SER A 359 25.03 -57.75 31.67
CA SER A 359 25.59 -57.01 30.53
C SER A 359 25.90 -55.56 30.94
N LEU A 360 27.00 -55.01 30.41
CA LEU A 360 27.37 -53.62 30.68
C LEU A 360 26.24 -52.66 30.25
N LYS A 361 25.76 -51.88 31.20
CA LYS A 361 24.70 -50.88 31.00
C LYS A 361 25.22 -49.47 31.24
N VAL A 362 24.79 -48.54 30.39
CA VAL A 362 25.15 -47.13 30.49
C VAL A 362 23.92 -46.29 30.77
N ARG A 363 24.09 -45.30 31.61
CA ARG A 363 23.11 -44.25 31.87
C ARG A 363 23.20 -43.22 30.76
N GLU A 364 22.13 -43.06 30.05
CA GLU A 364 21.95 -41.97 29.09
C GLU A 364 21.16 -40.87 29.81
N PHE A 365 21.75 -39.69 29.91
CA PHE A 365 21.17 -38.55 30.59
C PHE A 365 20.44 -37.65 29.62
N ALA A 366 19.28 -37.14 30.02
CA ALA A 366 18.61 -36.05 29.30
C ALA A 366 19.24 -34.72 29.72
N ARG A 367 19.32 -33.79 28.82
CA ARG A 367 19.71 -32.41 29.14
C ARG A 367 18.54 -31.76 29.87
N GLU A 368 18.74 -31.29 31.07
CA GLU A 368 17.73 -30.66 31.94
C GLU A 368 17.41 -29.24 31.49
N ASP A 369 18.27 -28.66 30.63
CA ASP A 369 18.05 -27.32 30.07
C ASP A 369 16.87 -27.34 29.13
N GLU A 370 15.93 -26.44 29.37
CA GLU A 370 14.81 -26.08 28.50
C GLU A 370 15.23 -26.15 27.03
N ARG A 371 14.44 -26.81 26.21
CA ARG A 371 14.68 -27.03 24.77
C ARG A 371 14.69 -25.69 24.02
N LYS A 372 15.75 -24.88 24.21
CA LYS A 372 15.92 -23.55 23.66
C LYS A 372 16.49 -23.62 22.26
N LEU A 373 15.75 -23.05 21.34
CA LEU A 373 16.12 -22.94 19.94
C LEU A 373 16.22 -21.47 19.54
N CYS A 374 17.27 -21.09 18.81
CA CYS A 374 17.40 -19.76 18.25
C CYS A 374 17.45 -19.85 16.72
N ILE A 375 16.50 -19.21 16.04
CA ILE A 375 16.52 -19.13 14.58
C ILE A 375 17.07 -17.76 14.19
N ILE A 376 18.13 -17.77 13.37
CA ILE A 376 18.89 -16.59 12.97
C ILE A 376 18.80 -16.43 11.46
N PHE A 377 18.32 -15.30 10.99
CA PHE A 377 18.43 -14.91 9.60
C PHE A 377 19.64 -14.02 9.42
N ASP A 378 20.70 -14.54 8.82
CA ASP A 378 21.90 -13.77 8.50
C ASP A 378 21.68 -13.03 7.16
N ASN A 379 21.19 -11.77 7.25
CA ASN A 379 20.77 -10.98 6.10
C ASN A 379 21.93 -10.67 5.15
N PRO A 380 21.95 -11.22 3.91
CA PRO A 380 23.04 -11.02 2.98
C PRO A 380 23.09 -9.60 2.41
N GLU A 381 24.28 -9.21 1.97
CA GLU A 381 24.47 -7.96 1.23
C GLU A 381 23.80 -8.01 -0.16
N ALA A 382 23.43 -6.82 -0.63
CA ALA A 382 22.85 -6.66 -1.96
C ALA A 382 23.85 -7.13 -3.04
N GLY A 383 23.38 -8.03 -3.89
CA GLY A 383 24.21 -8.59 -5.00
C GLY A 383 24.83 -9.96 -4.70
N ILE A 384 24.83 -10.46 -3.46
CA ILE A 384 25.27 -11.84 -3.12
C ILE A 384 24.26 -12.85 -3.65
N LEU A 385 22.98 -12.61 -3.41
CA LEU A 385 21.89 -13.43 -3.93
C LEU A 385 21.10 -12.66 -4.98
N ASN A 386 20.52 -13.37 -5.93
CA ASN A 386 19.51 -12.78 -6.80
C ASN A 386 18.20 -12.59 -6.03
N ASP A 387 17.29 -11.72 -6.54
CA ASP A 387 16.05 -11.37 -5.86
C ASP A 387 15.21 -12.60 -5.49
N ASP A 388 15.13 -13.60 -6.38
CA ASP A 388 14.33 -14.81 -6.15
C ASP A 388 14.97 -15.74 -5.11
N ALA A 389 16.30 -15.85 -5.06
CA ALA A 389 17.01 -16.63 -4.04
C ALA A 389 16.92 -15.95 -2.67
N TYR A 390 16.98 -14.63 -2.64
CA TYR A 390 16.79 -13.86 -1.41
C TYR A 390 15.39 -14.04 -0.82
N GLU A 391 14.35 -13.94 -1.65
CA GLU A 391 12.97 -14.16 -1.22
C GLU A 391 12.76 -15.61 -0.72
N ARG A 392 13.35 -16.61 -1.40
CA ARG A 392 13.32 -18.00 -0.91
C ARG A 392 14.00 -18.18 0.44
N ALA A 393 15.15 -17.54 0.67
CA ALA A 393 15.84 -17.62 1.95
C ALA A 393 14.98 -17.04 3.10
N VAL A 394 14.28 -15.96 2.83
CA VAL A 394 13.35 -15.35 3.80
C VAL A 394 12.13 -16.24 4.03
N ASP A 395 11.53 -16.78 2.96
CA ASP A 395 10.38 -17.70 3.06
C ASP A 395 10.76 -18.99 3.83
N LEU A 396 11.96 -19.53 3.59
CA LEU A 396 12.50 -20.67 4.31
C LEU A 396 12.68 -20.37 5.80
N THR A 397 13.28 -19.23 6.12
CA THR A 397 13.46 -18.79 7.51
C THR A 397 12.13 -18.64 8.23
N ALA A 398 11.15 -18.01 7.59
CA ALA A 398 9.80 -17.85 8.14
C ALA A 398 9.10 -19.19 8.33
N SER A 399 9.26 -20.14 7.40
CA SER A 399 8.68 -21.48 7.48
C SER A 399 9.28 -22.30 8.62
N LEU A 400 10.61 -22.23 8.81
CA LEU A 400 11.28 -22.85 9.95
C LEU A 400 10.83 -22.25 11.28
N ALA A 401 10.76 -20.92 11.34
CA ALA A 401 10.30 -20.22 12.54
C ALA A 401 8.85 -20.59 12.88
N TRP A 402 7.98 -20.64 11.92
CA TRP A 402 6.60 -21.05 12.07
C TRP A 402 6.49 -22.51 12.57
N HIS A 403 7.25 -23.41 11.98
CA HIS A 403 7.23 -24.83 12.32
C HIS A 403 7.67 -25.06 13.77
N PHE A 404 8.81 -24.49 14.19
CA PHE A 404 9.36 -24.69 15.51
C PHE A 404 8.60 -23.94 16.62
N SER A 405 7.93 -22.83 16.31
CA SER A 405 7.08 -22.11 17.26
C SER A 405 5.77 -22.83 17.56
N THR A 406 5.31 -23.68 16.63
CA THR A 406 4.08 -24.50 16.83
C THR A 406 4.34 -25.76 17.66
N GLN A 407 5.61 -26.11 17.89
CA GLN A 407 6.01 -27.21 18.74
C GLN A 407 6.26 -26.72 20.18
N GLU A 408 6.27 -27.62 21.18
CA GLU A 408 6.60 -27.32 22.58
C GLU A 408 8.11 -27.00 22.74
N THR A 409 8.60 -25.99 22.03
CA THR A 409 9.99 -25.55 22.00
C THR A 409 10.05 -24.08 22.36
N GLU A 410 10.93 -23.73 23.31
CA GLU A 410 11.21 -22.30 23.54
C GLU A 410 12.01 -21.71 22.36
N ALA A 411 11.30 -21.34 21.31
CA ALA A 411 11.90 -20.71 20.15
C ALA A 411 12.17 -19.22 20.40
N SER A 412 13.29 -18.76 19.92
CA SER A 412 13.66 -17.35 19.87
C SER A 412 14.21 -17.01 18.50
N PHE A 413 14.13 -15.74 18.12
CA PHE A 413 14.38 -15.30 16.77
C PHE A 413 15.33 -14.11 16.77
N LEU A 414 16.22 -14.07 15.79
CA LEU A 414 17.19 -13.01 15.66
C LEU A 414 17.39 -12.58 14.22
N VAL A 415 17.37 -11.26 14.01
CA VAL A 415 17.70 -10.60 12.73
C VAL A 415 18.82 -9.59 13.00
N PRO A 416 19.77 -9.37 12.07
CA PRO A 416 20.82 -8.37 12.23
C PRO A 416 20.27 -6.99 12.56
N GLY A 417 20.86 -6.35 13.58
CA GLY A 417 20.47 -4.99 13.99
C GLY A 417 19.19 -4.90 14.81
N ARG A 418 18.62 -6.04 15.23
CA ARG A 418 17.44 -6.11 16.10
C ARG A 418 17.72 -6.91 17.37
N PRO A 419 17.03 -6.60 18.46
CA PRO A 419 17.12 -7.42 19.66
C PRO A 419 16.51 -8.80 19.42
N ARG A 420 16.98 -9.79 20.15
CA ARG A 420 16.41 -11.14 20.14
C ARG A 420 14.96 -11.10 20.64
N THR A 421 14.03 -11.62 19.86
CA THR A 421 12.62 -11.72 20.23
C THR A 421 12.18 -13.16 20.42
N ARG A 422 11.14 -13.39 21.26
CA ARG A 422 10.44 -14.67 21.41
C ARG A 422 9.07 -14.64 20.69
N ASP A 423 8.64 -13.46 20.25
CA ASP A 423 7.40 -13.33 19.54
C ASP A 423 7.60 -13.65 18.04
N LEU A 424 6.93 -14.73 17.61
CA LEU A 424 6.95 -15.17 16.23
C LEU A 424 6.41 -14.09 15.28
N HIS A 425 5.31 -13.41 15.67
CA HIS A 425 4.67 -12.44 14.78
C HIS A 425 5.53 -11.17 14.63
N GLU A 426 6.23 -10.78 15.69
CA GLU A 426 7.20 -9.69 15.62
C GLU A 426 8.35 -10.04 14.66
N PHE A 427 8.89 -11.26 14.77
CA PHE A 427 9.92 -11.73 13.86
C PHE A 427 9.45 -11.81 12.40
N LEU A 428 8.26 -12.34 12.15
CA LEU A 428 7.67 -12.36 10.81
C LEU A 428 7.42 -10.96 10.25
N ALA A 429 7.07 -10.01 11.13
CA ALA A 429 6.91 -8.61 10.74
C ALA A 429 8.26 -7.98 10.32
N GLU A 430 9.33 -8.28 11.03
CA GLU A 430 10.67 -7.86 10.64
C GLU A 430 11.09 -8.49 9.31
N LEU A 431 10.90 -9.79 9.14
CA LEU A 431 11.15 -10.47 7.89
C LEU A 431 10.29 -9.94 6.74
N ALA A 432 9.07 -9.46 7.00
CA ALA A 432 8.23 -8.86 5.96
C ALA A 432 8.83 -7.59 5.35
N VAL A 433 9.58 -6.82 6.10
CA VAL A 433 10.10 -5.50 5.69
C VAL A 433 11.58 -5.54 5.35
N ILE A 434 12.31 -6.60 5.77
CA ILE A 434 13.75 -6.71 5.59
C ILE A 434 14.14 -6.69 4.10
N LYS A 435 15.21 -5.96 3.80
CA LYS A 435 15.80 -5.86 2.47
C LYS A 435 17.28 -6.30 2.55
N PRO A 436 17.88 -6.71 1.43
CA PRO A 436 19.32 -7.00 1.40
C PRO A 436 20.13 -5.83 1.97
N ALA A 437 21.14 -6.15 2.74
CA ALA A 437 22.00 -5.17 3.39
C ALA A 437 22.72 -4.29 2.35
N THR A 438 22.78 -2.98 2.59
CA THR A 438 23.48 -2.05 1.69
C THR A 438 24.95 -1.98 2.10
N SER A 439 25.87 -2.13 1.16
CA SER A 439 27.32 -2.07 1.41
C SER A 439 27.71 -0.79 2.18
N GLY A 440 28.32 -0.96 3.34
CA GLY A 440 28.91 0.11 4.14
C GLY A 440 28.30 0.40 5.50
N SER A 441 27.03 0.08 5.75
CA SER A 441 26.38 0.29 7.06
C SER A 441 25.97 -1.01 7.73
N ALA A 442 25.61 -2.01 6.95
CA ALA A 442 25.09 -3.27 7.45
C ALA A 442 26.15 -4.39 7.49
N ALA A 443 27.27 -4.28 6.77
CA ALA A 443 28.37 -5.23 6.87
C ALA A 443 28.95 -5.26 8.29
N ALA A 444 29.07 -4.11 8.96
CA ALA A 444 29.47 -4.04 10.36
C ALA A 444 28.40 -4.66 11.29
N ALA A 445 27.12 -4.40 11.04
CA ALA A 445 26.03 -4.98 11.85
C ALA A 445 25.84 -6.48 11.58
N THR A 446 26.13 -6.95 10.36
CA THR A 446 26.04 -8.37 10.00
C THR A 446 27.20 -9.20 10.57
N GLU A 447 28.42 -8.61 10.64
CA GLU A 447 29.53 -9.24 11.35
C GLU A 447 29.24 -9.40 12.85
N ASP A 448 28.55 -8.44 13.44
CA ASP A 448 28.19 -8.48 14.86
C ASP A 448 27.22 -9.63 15.22
N VAL A 449 26.28 -10.02 14.36
CA VAL A 449 25.26 -11.02 14.74
C VAL A 449 25.86 -12.39 15.01
N LEU A 450 26.77 -12.88 14.16
CA LEU A 450 27.41 -14.18 14.37
C LEU A 450 28.60 -14.11 15.35
N ARG A 451 29.12 -12.92 15.64
CA ARG A 451 30.20 -12.69 16.58
C ARG A 451 29.73 -12.10 17.91
N THR A 452 28.45 -11.72 18.02
CA THR A 452 27.92 -11.14 19.25
C THR A 452 27.94 -12.15 20.39
N ASP A 453 28.31 -11.72 21.58
CA ASP A 453 28.31 -12.55 22.79
C ASP A 453 26.94 -13.21 23.06
N ALA A 454 25.87 -12.56 22.66
CA ALA A 454 24.51 -13.11 22.75
C ALA A 454 24.29 -14.39 21.92
N VAL A 455 25.06 -14.57 20.83
CA VAL A 455 25.01 -15.77 19.98
C VAL A 455 26.07 -16.79 20.42
N ASN A 456 27.26 -16.33 20.76
CA ASN A 456 28.38 -17.22 21.11
C ASN A 456 28.26 -17.82 22.51
N ASN A 457 27.72 -17.06 23.47
CA ASN A 457 27.62 -17.48 24.88
C ASN A 457 26.27 -18.11 25.27
N SER A 458 25.32 -18.22 24.32
CA SER A 458 24.04 -18.88 24.59
C SER A 458 24.17 -20.39 24.41
N ASP A 459 23.71 -21.17 25.42
CA ASP A 459 23.63 -22.64 25.37
C ASP A 459 22.52 -23.16 24.42
N ASP A 460 21.84 -22.23 23.72
CA ASP A 460 20.76 -22.54 22.78
C ASP A 460 21.30 -23.20 21.52
N TYR A 461 20.55 -24.15 20.99
CA TYR A 461 20.82 -24.65 19.63
C TYR A 461 20.39 -23.62 18.60
N LYS A 462 21.21 -23.40 17.58
CA LYS A 462 21.00 -22.34 16.60
C LYS A 462 20.73 -22.89 15.20
N ILE A 463 19.72 -22.37 14.55
CA ILE A 463 19.48 -22.60 13.11
C ILE A 463 19.79 -21.28 12.41
N VAL A 464 20.84 -21.29 11.60
CA VAL A 464 21.32 -20.09 10.91
C VAL A 464 21.07 -20.22 9.43
N VAL A 465 20.22 -19.36 8.87
CA VAL A 465 20.03 -19.24 7.43
C VAL A 465 20.96 -18.13 6.92
N THR A 466 21.95 -18.51 6.11
CA THR A 466 23.03 -17.62 5.66
C THR A 466 23.33 -17.78 4.18
N ALA A 467 23.85 -16.73 3.55
CA ALA A 467 24.42 -16.77 2.20
C ALA A 467 25.96 -16.68 2.22
N ARG A 468 26.57 -16.74 3.40
CA ARG A 468 28.04 -16.71 3.54
C ARG A 468 28.68 -18.01 3.09
N ARG A 469 29.94 -17.94 2.70
CA ARG A 469 30.76 -19.13 2.41
C ARG A 469 31.13 -19.85 3.71
N ARG A 470 31.19 -21.17 3.70
CA ARG A 470 31.49 -22.02 4.89
C ARG A 470 32.75 -21.57 5.62
N GLY A 471 33.79 -21.16 4.93
CA GLY A 471 35.07 -20.73 5.51
C GLY A 471 35.05 -19.39 6.24
N THR A 472 33.97 -18.60 6.12
CA THR A 472 33.85 -17.30 6.82
C THR A 472 33.08 -17.37 8.12
N ILE A 473 32.53 -18.55 8.46
CA ILE A 473 31.74 -18.77 9.67
C ILE A 473 32.67 -19.09 10.84
N PRO A 474 32.45 -18.49 12.02
CA PRO A 474 33.25 -18.80 13.22
C PRO A 474 33.17 -20.28 13.60
N VAL A 475 34.33 -20.91 13.84
CA VAL A 475 34.43 -22.35 14.16
C VAL A 475 33.63 -22.72 15.41
N ALA A 476 33.54 -21.81 16.39
CA ALA A 476 32.83 -22.04 17.66
C ALA A 476 31.34 -22.32 17.47
N LEU A 477 30.73 -21.80 16.39
CA LEU A 477 29.29 -21.98 16.15
C LEU A 477 28.94 -23.34 15.56
N TRP A 478 29.87 -24.03 14.91
CA TRP A 478 29.59 -25.31 14.25
C TRP A 478 29.11 -26.41 15.20
N ASN A 479 29.55 -26.40 16.47
CA ASN A 479 29.16 -27.41 17.45
C ASN A 479 27.75 -27.24 18.03
N SER A 480 27.17 -26.05 17.91
CA SER A 480 25.86 -25.72 18.50
C SER A 480 24.88 -25.12 17.47
N SER A 481 25.18 -25.26 16.19
CA SER A 481 24.37 -24.63 15.14
C SER A 481 24.24 -25.49 13.90
N TYR A 482 23.07 -25.45 13.30
CA TYR A 482 22.82 -25.97 11.97
C TYR A 482 22.79 -24.82 10.96
N PHE A 483 23.58 -24.93 9.90
CA PHE A 483 23.68 -23.90 8.87
C PHE A 483 22.92 -24.29 7.62
N VAL A 484 21.98 -23.43 7.22
CA VAL A 484 21.24 -23.55 5.95
C VAL A 484 21.80 -22.51 4.98
N PHE A 485 22.44 -22.98 3.91
CA PHE A 485 23.08 -22.12 2.92
C PHE A 485 22.10 -21.73 1.83
N ALA A 486 21.70 -20.46 1.80
CA ALA A 486 20.84 -19.89 0.78
C ALA A 486 21.63 -19.72 -0.54
N GLY A 487 21.20 -20.39 -1.61
CA GLY A 487 21.84 -20.30 -2.94
C GLY A 487 22.60 -21.54 -3.40
N GLU A 488 22.86 -22.52 -2.54
CA GLU A 488 23.52 -23.79 -2.91
C GLU A 488 22.54 -24.83 -3.52
N LYS A 489 21.73 -24.47 -4.51
CA LYS A 489 20.90 -25.46 -5.20
C LYS A 489 21.72 -26.53 -5.98
N GLU A 490 22.99 -26.26 -6.27
CA GLU A 490 23.86 -27.16 -7.00
C GLU A 490 24.68 -28.13 -6.14
N ALA A 491 24.85 -27.84 -4.84
CA ALA A 491 25.70 -28.65 -3.98
C ALA A 491 25.02 -29.93 -3.47
N ILE A 492 23.70 -29.92 -3.28
CA ILE A 492 22.97 -31.13 -2.82
C ILE A 492 22.83 -32.16 -3.95
N ALA A 493 22.74 -31.72 -5.19
CA ALA A 493 22.69 -32.61 -6.35
C ALA A 493 24.09 -33.21 -6.74
N SER A 494 25.20 -32.56 -6.30
CA SER A 494 26.56 -33.09 -6.55
C SER A 494 27.10 -33.99 -5.45
N ALA A 495 26.53 -33.94 -4.25
CA ALA A 495 26.89 -34.82 -3.14
C ALA A 495 26.14 -36.18 -3.18
N ALA A 496 25.18 -36.31 -4.09
CA ALA A 496 24.42 -37.56 -4.35
C ALA A 496 24.86 -38.30 -5.62
N ARG A 497 26.01 -37.93 -6.18
CA ARG A 497 26.65 -38.66 -7.28
C ARG A 497 27.99 -39.26 -6.89
#